data_6fd3f7b5393801444d355616d61cccde
#
_entry.id   6fd3f7b5393801444d355616d61cccde
#
_cell.length_a   1.000
_cell.length_b   1.000
_cell.length_c   1.000
_cell.angle_alpha   90.00
_cell.angle_beta   90.00
_cell.angle_gamma   90.00
#
_symmetry.space_group_name_H-M   'P 1'
#
loop_
_entity.id
_entity.type
_entity.pdbx_description
1 polymer ?
#
loop_
_entity_poly.entity_id
_entity_poly.type
_entity_poly.pdbx_seq_one_letter_code
_entity_poly.pdbx_strand_id
1 'polypeptide(L)'
;MECALSVGQEALWFIHRMAPESAVYNVAWPMRVHTRIDVPTLARATAMAAERHGVLRSVFTEVEGLPRRIISDTGPFGLEVRDVPGIDDEELVRLVRDEVARPFRLQAGAPCRLVLLRVAADNAALVFVSHHIAMDLPSLVVVLQDILDAYQALLAGGRPDWPPLTLTYADFVARERKLLDSPRADVLVGHWRDVCAGAPTLLDLPTDRPRPARQRFRGASVDIMLPDDVVVGLVPAARANRVTPVRHLLAVFQTLLYRHTHQQDFLLGCAATSTFGFDRKGVPGFYTNTIPLRARCAAGTTFSDVTAEVNRQLVAGMAHVDYPFALLPKALGLPRLPGTSPLFQVMVSMVSVGRAKSLMEMAAGGHGFEMDYAGLWLSTIGVGQQEGQFDLTLEVVRTVSSVRCDFKYDIDLFDEATIRRLSDHFVRLLRAAAADPDQRVVDVPLTDESERARLLAFATGR
;
A
#
# COMPACT_ATOMS: atom_id res chain seq x y z
N MET A 1 -12.89 23.12 13.50
CA MET A 1 -11.55 23.70 13.25
C MET A 1 -11.17 23.44 11.80
N GLU A 2 -10.74 24.49 11.08
CA GLU A 2 -10.25 24.40 9.71
C GLU A 2 -8.74 24.17 9.68
N CYS A 3 -8.27 23.23 8.84
CA CYS A 3 -6.86 22.87 8.68
C CYS A 3 -6.49 22.83 7.20
N ALA A 4 -5.27 23.25 6.89
CA ALA A 4 -4.67 23.04 5.59
C ALA A 4 -4.41 21.56 5.34
N LEU A 5 -4.35 21.16 4.08
CA LEU A 5 -3.92 19.81 3.67
C LEU A 5 -2.40 19.75 3.54
N SER A 6 -1.82 18.53 3.69
CA SER A 6 -0.48 18.26 3.21
C SER A 6 -0.46 18.21 1.69
N VAL A 7 0.71 18.34 1.09
CA VAL A 7 0.88 18.24 -0.38
C VAL A 7 0.35 16.90 -0.90
N GLY A 8 0.61 15.81 -0.18
CA GLY A 8 0.08 14.50 -0.53
C GLY A 8 -1.44 14.44 -0.47
N GLN A 9 -2.05 15.04 0.55
CA GLN A 9 -3.50 15.14 0.66
C GLN A 9 -4.11 16.02 -0.45
N GLU A 10 -3.46 17.11 -0.83
CA GLU A 10 -3.91 17.97 -1.95
C GLU A 10 -3.92 17.17 -3.27
N ALA A 11 -2.90 16.34 -3.51
CA ALA A 11 -2.86 15.47 -4.68
C ALA A 11 -3.99 14.43 -4.68
N LEU A 12 -4.25 13.78 -3.53
CA LEU A 12 -5.36 12.82 -3.39
C LEU A 12 -6.73 13.50 -3.52
N TRP A 13 -6.88 14.71 -3.00
CA TRP A 13 -8.08 15.52 -3.19
C TRP A 13 -8.35 15.79 -4.66
N PHE A 14 -7.33 16.21 -5.41
CA PHE A 14 -7.43 16.45 -6.84
C PHE A 14 -7.86 15.20 -7.61
N ILE A 15 -7.26 14.03 -7.30
CA ILE A 15 -7.63 12.77 -7.94
C ILE A 15 -9.08 12.37 -7.59
N HIS A 16 -9.48 12.51 -6.33
CA HIS A 16 -10.86 12.29 -5.91
C HIS A 16 -11.86 13.17 -6.68
N ARG A 17 -11.52 14.44 -6.90
CA ARG A 17 -12.36 15.35 -7.71
C ARG A 17 -12.48 14.92 -9.17
N MET A 18 -11.45 14.30 -9.73
CA MET A 18 -11.48 13.77 -11.10
C MET A 18 -12.25 12.45 -11.22
N ALA A 19 -12.30 11.64 -10.18
CA ALA A 19 -12.94 10.32 -10.16
C ALA A 19 -13.66 10.08 -8.82
N PRO A 20 -14.75 10.84 -8.51
CA PRO A 20 -15.39 10.80 -7.18
C PRO A 20 -16.07 9.46 -6.87
N GLU A 21 -16.40 8.67 -7.88
CA GLU A 21 -17.01 7.34 -7.73
C GLU A 21 -15.95 6.22 -7.67
N SER A 22 -14.67 6.55 -7.63
CA SER A 22 -13.61 5.55 -7.56
C SER A 22 -13.30 5.18 -6.10
N ALA A 23 -13.15 3.89 -5.85
CA ALA A 23 -12.68 3.35 -4.58
C ALA A 23 -11.16 3.09 -4.54
N VAL A 24 -10.42 3.53 -5.56
CA VAL A 24 -8.99 3.24 -5.76
C VAL A 24 -8.10 3.66 -4.59
N TYR A 25 -8.53 4.65 -3.82
CA TYR A 25 -7.83 5.12 -2.62
C TYR A 25 -8.53 4.68 -1.32
N ASN A 26 -9.37 3.65 -1.36
CA ASN A 26 -9.86 3.03 -0.15
C ASN A 26 -8.78 2.11 0.42
N VAL A 27 -8.41 2.35 1.67
CA VAL A 27 -7.57 1.46 2.47
C VAL A 27 -8.49 0.73 3.42
N ALA A 28 -8.50 -0.59 3.37
CA ALA A 28 -9.45 -1.38 4.14
C ALA A 28 -8.75 -2.47 4.95
N TRP A 29 -9.35 -2.77 6.10
CA TRP A 29 -8.98 -3.90 6.91
C TRP A 29 -10.22 -4.64 7.36
N PRO A 30 -10.67 -5.63 6.60
CA PRO A 30 -11.73 -6.53 7.01
C PRO A 30 -11.18 -7.68 7.84
N MET A 31 -11.89 -8.02 8.92
CA MET A 31 -11.59 -9.15 9.77
C MET A 31 -12.85 -9.91 10.14
N ARG A 32 -12.76 -11.21 10.27
CA ARG A 32 -13.80 -12.05 10.84
C ARG A 32 -13.63 -12.07 12.34
N VAL A 33 -14.75 -12.01 13.05
CA VAL A 33 -14.82 -12.09 14.50
C VAL A 33 -15.59 -13.35 14.87
N HIS A 34 -14.89 -14.29 15.54
CA HIS A 34 -15.42 -15.59 15.94
C HIS A 34 -15.88 -15.59 17.43
N THR A 35 -16.04 -14.43 17.99
CA THR A 35 -16.44 -14.23 19.37
C THR A 35 -17.68 -13.33 19.40
N ARG A 36 -18.56 -13.55 20.37
CA ARG A 36 -19.72 -12.68 20.56
C ARG A 36 -19.30 -11.25 20.87
N ILE A 37 -19.82 -10.31 20.09
CA ILE A 37 -19.56 -8.88 20.27
C ILE A 37 -20.70 -8.24 21.06
N ASP A 38 -20.36 -7.50 22.12
CA ASP A 38 -21.27 -6.56 22.78
C ASP A 38 -21.33 -5.27 21.95
N VAL A 39 -22.37 -5.15 21.13
CA VAL A 39 -22.52 -4.04 20.16
C VAL A 39 -22.59 -2.68 20.85
N PRO A 40 -23.37 -2.49 21.95
CA PRO A 40 -23.37 -1.21 22.67
C PRO A 40 -21.99 -0.79 23.16
N THR A 41 -21.21 -1.73 23.69
CA THR A 41 -19.84 -1.46 24.16
C THR A 41 -18.90 -1.12 23.00
N LEU A 42 -18.98 -1.84 21.85
CA LEU A 42 -18.19 -1.52 20.68
C LEU A 42 -18.54 -0.13 20.09
N ALA A 43 -19.82 0.23 20.09
CA ALA A 43 -20.25 1.56 19.64
C ALA A 43 -19.68 2.67 20.55
N ARG A 44 -19.69 2.46 21.88
CA ARG A 44 -19.06 3.39 22.83
C ARG A 44 -17.55 3.49 22.64
N ALA A 45 -16.86 2.37 22.46
CA ALA A 45 -15.43 2.34 22.16
C ALA A 45 -15.09 3.11 20.89
N THR A 46 -15.91 2.93 19.84
CA THR A 46 -15.77 3.66 18.56
C THR A 46 -15.95 5.17 18.77
N ALA A 47 -16.93 5.60 19.57
CA ALA A 47 -17.13 7.01 19.89
C ALA A 47 -15.94 7.60 20.67
N MET A 48 -15.39 6.88 21.63
CA MET A 48 -14.18 7.31 22.37
C MET A 48 -12.96 7.48 21.43
N ALA A 49 -12.75 6.56 20.51
CA ALA A 49 -11.71 6.70 19.50
C ALA A 49 -11.97 7.91 18.57
N ALA A 50 -13.22 8.20 18.22
CA ALA A 50 -13.58 9.37 17.44
C ALA A 50 -13.32 10.68 18.20
N GLU A 51 -13.55 10.73 19.50
CA GLU A 51 -13.18 11.88 20.36
C GLU A 51 -11.67 12.09 20.36
N ARG A 52 -10.89 11.00 20.49
CA ARG A 52 -9.43 11.03 20.52
C ARG A 52 -8.81 11.48 19.20
N HIS A 53 -9.30 10.97 18.07
CA HIS A 53 -8.71 11.14 16.75
C HIS A 53 -9.53 12.09 15.87
N GLY A 54 -9.09 13.34 15.76
CA GLY A 54 -9.77 14.35 14.94
C GLY A 54 -9.96 13.97 13.48
N VAL A 55 -9.15 13.05 12.93
CA VAL A 55 -9.30 12.56 11.56
C VAL A 55 -10.64 11.83 11.34
N LEU A 56 -11.16 11.13 12.36
CA LEU A 56 -12.45 10.44 12.30
C LEU A 56 -13.65 11.41 12.32
N ARG A 57 -13.44 12.64 12.78
CA ARG A 57 -14.44 13.72 12.83
C ARG A 57 -14.22 14.76 11.73
N SER A 58 -13.43 14.42 10.71
CA SER A 58 -13.06 15.32 9.62
C SER A 58 -13.94 15.13 8.41
N VAL A 59 -14.14 16.21 7.65
CA VAL A 59 -14.55 16.20 6.25
C VAL A 59 -13.50 16.95 5.42
N PHE A 60 -13.36 16.57 4.16
CA PHE A 60 -12.46 17.24 3.22
C PHE A 60 -13.31 17.98 2.22
N THR A 61 -13.13 19.30 2.14
CA THR A 61 -13.97 20.15 1.30
C THR A 61 -13.15 21.29 0.71
N GLU A 62 -13.80 22.14 -0.06
CA GLU A 62 -13.20 23.35 -0.64
C GLU A 62 -13.75 24.59 0.08
N VAL A 63 -12.86 25.44 0.53
CA VAL A 63 -13.17 26.74 1.13
C VAL A 63 -12.41 27.81 0.34
N GLU A 64 -13.13 28.78 -0.21
CA GLU A 64 -12.54 29.84 -1.05
C GLU A 64 -11.64 29.32 -2.19
N GLY A 65 -12.05 28.20 -2.83
CA GLY A 65 -11.30 27.59 -3.93
C GLY A 65 -10.08 26.76 -3.49
N LEU A 66 -9.83 26.62 -2.20
CA LEU A 66 -8.71 25.84 -1.65
C LEU A 66 -9.20 24.61 -0.91
N PRO A 67 -8.54 23.44 -1.09
CA PRO A 67 -8.89 22.24 -0.35
C PRO A 67 -8.54 22.40 1.13
N ARG A 68 -9.49 22.00 1.98
CA ARG A 68 -9.38 22.10 3.44
C ARG A 68 -9.91 20.84 4.13
N ARG A 69 -9.37 20.58 5.30
CA ARG A 69 -9.91 19.61 6.24
C ARG A 69 -10.63 20.35 7.35
N ILE A 70 -11.91 20.07 7.51
CA ILE A 70 -12.74 20.64 8.57
C ILE A 70 -12.94 19.56 9.65
N ILE A 71 -12.51 19.85 10.87
CA ILE A 71 -12.68 18.98 12.03
C ILE A 71 -13.81 19.53 12.88
N SER A 72 -14.86 18.74 13.07
CA SER A 72 -16.02 19.07 13.90
C SER A 72 -15.87 18.51 15.31
N ASP A 73 -16.59 19.08 16.29
CA ASP A 73 -16.62 18.55 17.64
C ASP A 73 -17.35 17.20 17.69
N THR A 74 -18.41 17.07 16.90
CA THR A 74 -19.12 15.82 16.66
C THR A 74 -19.00 15.48 15.19
N GLY A 75 -18.56 14.25 14.87
CA GLY A 75 -18.38 13.80 13.48
C GLY A 75 -19.37 12.72 13.09
N PRO A 76 -19.51 12.47 11.78
CA PRO A 76 -20.40 11.43 11.24
C PRO A 76 -19.83 10.01 11.38
N PHE A 77 -18.64 9.83 11.98
CA PHE A 77 -18.02 8.52 12.16
C PHE A 77 -18.63 7.81 13.38
N GLY A 78 -19.03 6.55 13.16
CA GLY A 78 -19.58 5.67 14.18
C GLY A 78 -19.59 4.22 13.72
N LEU A 79 -20.05 3.32 14.57
CA LEU A 79 -20.26 1.91 14.24
C LEU A 79 -21.58 1.76 13.47
N GLU A 80 -21.50 1.30 12.23
CA GLU A 80 -22.67 0.84 11.45
C GLU A 80 -22.85 -0.66 11.70
N VAL A 81 -24.06 -1.10 12.05
CA VAL A 81 -24.37 -2.51 12.30
C VAL A 81 -25.41 -2.98 11.31
N ARG A 82 -25.13 -4.09 10.64
CA ARG A 82 -26.04 -4.75 9.69
C ARG A 82 -26.17 -6.22 10.08
N ASP A 83 -27.41 -6.66 10.31
CA ASP A 83 -27.71 -8.08 10.51
C ASP A 83 -27.91 -8.75 9.16
N VAL A 84 -27.17 -9.81 8.92
CA VAL A 84 -27.16 -10.60 7.67
C VAL A 84 -27.26 -12.10 7.99
N PRO A 85 -28.34 -12.53 8.68
CA PRO A 85 -28.46 -13.91 9.14
C PRO A 85 -28.62 -14.88 7.96
N GLY A 86 -28.05 -16.09 8.11
CA GLY A 86 -28.30 -17.20 7.18
C GLY A 86 -27.49 -17.14 5.89
N ILE A 87 -26.57 -16.17 5.74
CA ILE A 87 -25.63 -16.15 4.60
C ILE A 87 -24.47 -17.11 4.85
N ASP A 88 -23.89 -17.63 3.76
CA ASP A 88 -22.67 -18.43 3.79
C ASP A 88 -21.40 -17.56 3.76
N ASP A 89 -20.25 -18.20 3.79
CA ASP A 89 -18.95 -17.53 3.79
C ASP A 89 -18.66 -16.79 2.48
N GLU A 90 -19.09 -17.33 1.35
CA GLU A 90 -18.89 -16.70 0.04
C GLU A 90 -19.70 -15.41 -0.08
N GLU A 91 -20.94 -15.43 0.36
CA GLU A 91 -21.81 -14.26 0.41
C GLU A 91 -21.28 -13.21 1.39
N LEU A 92 -20.76 -13.63 2.58
CA LEU A 92 -20.13 -12.71 3.52
C LEU A 92 -18.93 -12.01 2.90
N VAL A 93 -18.03 -12.75 2.24
CA VAL A 93 -16.86 -12.18 1.55
C VAL A 93 -17.29 -11.22 0.44
N ARG A 94 -18.38 -11.54 -0.29
CA ARG A 94 -18.96 -10.63 -1.29
C ARG A 94 -19.44 -9.33 -0.67
N LEU A 95 -20.20 -9.37 0.42
CA LEU A 95 -20.66 -8.16 1.13
C LEU A 95 -19.50 -7.33 1.67
N VAL A 96 -18.47 -7.97 2.20
CA VAL A 96 -17.25 -7.30 2.65
C VAL A 96 -16.56 -6.60 1.48
N ARG A 97 -16.45 -7.25 0.33
CA ARG A 97 -15.87 -6.68 -0.89
C ARG A 97 -16.66 -5.47 -1.38
N ASP A 98 -17.99 -5.56 -1.40
CA ASP A 98 -18.86 -4.46 -1.78
C ASP A 98 -18.68 -3.26 -0.84
N GLU A 99 -18.53 -3.52 0.48
CA GLU A 99 -18.28 -2.47 1.45
C GLU A 99 -16.91 -1.82 1.26
N VAL A 100 -15.86 -2.59 0.99
CA VAL A 100 -14.52 -2.07 0.69
C VAL A 100 -14.52 -1.23 -0.59
N ALA A 101 -15.27 -1.65 -1.60
CA ALA A 101 -15.37 -0.98 -2.89
C ALA A 101 -16.33 0.23 -2.89
N ARG A 102 -17.06 0.49 -1.80
CA ARG A 102 -18.00 1.62 -1.74
C ARG A 102 -17.23 2.95 -1.70
N PRO A 103 -17.46 3.88 -2.66
CA PRO A 103 -16.78 5.18 -2.68
C PRO A 103 -17.06 6.04 -1.44
N PHE A 104 -16.17 6.98 -1.16
CA PHE A 104 -16.35 8.01 -0.14
C PHE A 104 -16.87 9.31 -0.74
N ARG A 105 -17.77 9.98 -0.01
CA ARG A 105 -18.21 11.36 -0.29
C ARG A 105 -17.48 12.31 0.65
N LEU A 106 -16.22 12.64 0.34
CA LEU A 106 -15.31 13.36 1.24
C LEU A 106 -15.84 14.72 1.71
N GLN A 107 -16.68 15.37 0.89
CA GLN A 107 -17.27 16.67 1.21
C GLN A 107 -18.47 16.60 2.16
N ALA A 108 -19.15 15.47 2.22
CA ALA A 108 -20.41 15.33 2.93
C ALA A 108 -20.38 14.32 4.09
N GLY A 109 -19.31 13.53 4.21
CA GLY A 109 -19.24 12.45 5.19
C GLY A 109 -17.85 12.25 5.77
N ALA A 110 -17.77 11.38 6.80
CA ALA A 110 -16.50 10.95 7.33
C ALA A 110 -15.65 10.26 6.26
N PRO A 111 -14.31 10.48 6.27
CA PRO A 111 -13.40 9.79 5.35
C PRO A 111 -13.11 8.35 5.79
N CYS A 112 -13.82 7.86 6.79
CA CYS A 112 -13.68 6.53 7.36
C CYS A 112 -15.07 5.95 7.68
N ARG A 113 -15.20 4.62 7.69
CA ARG A 113 -16.37 3.90 8.15
C ARG A 113 -15.98 2.61 8.84
N LEU A 114 -16.71 2.24 9.88
CA LEU A 114 -16.58 0.99 10.61
C LEU A 114 -17.92 0.27 10.53
N VAL A 115 -17.94 -0.90 9.90
CA VAL A 115 -19.15 -1.68 9.66
C VAL A 115 -19.02 -3.04 10.30
N LEU A 116 -20.03 -3.44 11.07
CA LEU A 116 -20.17 -4.78 11.65
C LEU A 116 -21.29 -5.52 10.91
N LEU A 117 -20.93 -6.54 10.13
CA LEU A 117 -21.85 -7.46 9.47
C LEU A 117 -22.03 -8.68 10.37
N ARG A 118 -23.20 -8.84 11.02
CA ARG A 118 -23.48 -9.93 11.96
C ARG A 118 -24.20 -11.08 11.24
N VAL A 119 -23.52 -12.22 11.15
CA VAL A 119 -24.13 -13.46 10.60
C VAL A 119 -24.82 -14.25 11.69
N ALA A 120 -24.18 -14.38 12.86
CA ALA A 120 -24.67 -15.06 14.06
C ALA A 120 -24.14 -14.35 15.33
N ALA A 121 -24.48 -14.89 16.49
CA ALA A 121 -24.06 -14.30 17.76
C ALA A 121 -22.53 -14.28 17.94
N ASP A 122 -21.84 -15.27 17.42
CA ASP A 122 -20.39 -15.50 17.49
C ASP A 122 -19.72 -15.52 16.10
N ASN A 123 -20.38 -15.00 15.10
CA ASN A 123 -19.87 -14.94 13.74
C ASN A 123 -20.25 -13.61 13.09
N ALA A 124 -19.24 -12.76 12.90
CA ALA A 124 -19.42 -11.45 12.29
C ALA A 124 -18.20 -11.08 11.43
N ALA A 125 -18.34 -10.10 10.52
CA ALA A 125 -17.23 -9.41 9.91
C ALA A 125 -17.19 -7.96 10.42
N LEU A 126 -16.03 -7.53 10.91
CA LEU A 126 -15.74 -6.13 11.25
C LEU A 126 -14.90 -5.54 10.12
N VAL A 127 -15.44 -4.54 9.44
CA VAL A 127 -14.83 -3.94 8.24
C VAL A 127 -14.51 -2.49 8.53
N PHE A 128 -13.23 -2.16 8.67
CA PHE A 128 -12.76 -0.79 8.79
C PHE A 128 -12.22 -0.33 7.44
N VAL A 129 -12.79 0.72 6.89
CA VAL A 129 -12.39 1.32 5.61
C VAL A 129 -12.11 2.79 5.82
N SER A 130 -11.02 3.28 5.24
CA SER A 130 -10.65 4.69 5.20
C SER A 130 -10.30 5.12 3.79
N HIS A 131 -10.67 6.33 3.39
CA HIS A 131 -10.04 6.94 2.22
C HIS A 131 -8.60 7.31 2.56
N HIS A 132 -7.66 7.01 1.67
CA HIS A 132 -6.22 7.20 1.90
C HIS A 132 -5.84 8.66 2.22
N ILE A 133 -6.66 9.65 1.81
CA ILE A 133 -6.48 11.07 2.17
C ILE A 133 -6.50 11.30 3.68
N ALA A 134 -7.21 10.46 4.43
CA ALA A 134 -7.33 10.57 5.88
C ALA A 134 -6.18 9.87 6.59
N MET A 135 -5.81 8.66 6.16
CA MET A 135 -4.79 7.86 6.83
C MET A 135 -4.18 6.80 5.92
N ASP A 136 -2.94 6.43 6.23
CA ASP A 136 -2.25 5.27 5.68
C ASP A 136 -2.58 3.99 6.47
N LEU A 137 -2.14 2.83 5.98
CA LEU A 137 -2.41 1.55 6.64
C LEU A 137 -1.88 1.48 8.08
N PRO A 138 -0.66 1.92 8.41
CA PRO A 138 -0.21 1.96 9.80
C PRO A 138 -1.09 2.85 10.70
N SER A 139 -1.60 3.95 10.19
CA SER A 139 -2.52 4.85 10.91
C SER A 139 -3.88 4.22 11.12
N LEU A 140 -4.38 3.45 10.14
CA LEU A 140 -5.62 2.69 10.27
C LEU A 140 -5.51 1.64 11.39
N VAL A 141 -4.35 0.96 11.47
CA VAL A 141 -4.05 0.01 12.55
C VAL A 141 -4.09 0.68 13.92
N VAL A 142 -3.48 1.87 14.06
CA VAL A 142 -3.49 2.63 15.33
C VAL A 142 -4.92 2.94 15.77
N VAL A 143 -5.77 3.41 14.86
CA VAL A 143 -7.18 3.72 15.19
C VAL A 143 -7.95 2.46 15.58
N LEU A 144 -7.79 1.38 14.82
CA LEU A 144 -8.46 0.11 15.12
C LEU A 144 -8.00 -0.46 16.47
N GLN A 145 -6.71 -0.38 16.75
CA GLN A 145 -6.15 -0.79 18.03
C GLN A 145 -6.76 0.00 19.19
N ASP A 146 -6.82 1.33 19.07
CA ASP A 146 -7.45 2.17 20.08
C ASP A 146 -8.95 1.83 20.28
N ILE A 147 -9.69 1.51 19.20
CA ILE A 147 -11.08 1.05 19.30
C ILE A 147 -11.19 -0.27 20.10
N LEU A 148 -10.35 -1.26 19.76
CA LEU A 148 -10.40 -2.58 20.39
C LEU A 148 -9.89 -2.55 21.85
N ASP A 149 -8.86 -1.75 22.15
CA ASP A 149 -8.36 -1.55 23.52
C ASP A 149 -9.43 -0.85 24.39
N ALA A 150 -10.14 0.14 23.83
CA ALA A 150 -11.27 0.76 24.51
C ALA A 150 -12.43 -0.22 24.75
N TYR A 151 -12.73 -1.06 23.75
CA TYR A 151 -13.75 -2.10 23.88
C TYR A 151 -13.43 -3.05 25.04
N GLN A 152 -12.21 -3.56 25.11
CA GLN A 152 -11.76 -4.44 26.19
C GLN A 152 -11.84 -3.75 27.56
N ALA A 153 -11.33 -2.51 27.66
CA ALA A 153 -11.37 -1.74 28.91
C ALA A 153 -12.80 -1.50 29.41
N LEU A 154 -13.73 -1.17 28.51
CA LEU A 154 -15.14 -0.96 28.82
C LEU A 154 -15.84 -2.24 29.26
N LEU A 155 -15.55 -3.40 28.66
CA LEU A 155 -16.06 -4.70 29.12
C LEU A 155 -15.59 -5.04 30.53
N ALA A 156 -14.37 -4.63 30.90
CA ALA A 156 -13.83 -4.77 32.25
C ALA A 156 -14.36 -3.71 33.25
N GLY A 157 -15.28 -2.83 32.82
CA GLY A 157 -15.87 -1.76 33.66
C GLY A 157 -14.95 -0.56 33.86
N GLY A 158 -13.83 -0.46 33.10
CA GLY A 158 -12.82 0.60 33.16
C GLY A 158 -12.90 1.59 32.00
N ARG A 159 -11.78 2.27 31.79
CA ARG A 159 -11.52 3.16 30.64
C ARG A 159 -10.17 2.79 30.01
N PRO A 160 -9.97 3.03 28.70
CA PRO A 160 -8.69 2.79 28.06
C PRO A 160 -7.61 3.69 28.65
N ASP A 161 -6.41 3.12 28.87
CA ASP A 161 -5.21 3.86 29.33
C ASP A 161 -4.40 4.31 28.11
N TRP A 162 -4.92 5.28 27.39
CA TRP A 162 -4.23 5.85 26.25
C TRP A 162 -3.28 6.97 26.67
N PRO A 163 -2.02 7.00 26.20
CA PRO A 163 -1.16 8.15 26.41
C PRO A 163 -1.76 9.39 25.73
N PRO A 164 -1.59 10.59 26.32
CA PRO A 164 -2.08 11.83 25.72
C PRO A 164 -1.40 12.08 24.36
N LEU A 165 -2.15 12.56 23.38
CA LEU A 165 -1.60 13.02 22.12
C LEU A 165 -1.10 14.47 22.29
N THR A 166 0.21 14.66 22.22
CA THR A 166 0.86 15.97 22.34
C THR A 166 1.00 16.69 21.00
N LEU A 167 0.82 15.97 19.89
CA LEU A 167 0.91 16.45 18.53
C LEU A 167 -0.34 16.04 17.75
N THR A 168 -0.59 16.76 16.67
CA THR A 168 -1.70 16.51 15.74
C THR A 168 -1.18 16.36 14.32
N TYR A 169 -1.99 15.87 13.40
CA TYR A 169 -1.62 15.85 11.99
C TYR A 169 -1.46 17.27 11.38
N ALA A 170 -2.09 18.29 11.98
CA ALA A 170 -1.86 19.68 11.56
C ALA A 170 -0.42 20.13 11.85
N ASP A 171 0.21 19.63 12.92
CA ASP A 171 1.62 19.92 13.22
C ASP A 171 2.56 19.29 12.18
N PHE A 172 2.22 18.09 11.69
CA PHE A 172 2.93 17.50 10.55
C PHE A 172 2.83 18.38 9.29
N VAL A 173 1.63 18.83 8.93
CA VAL A 173 1.43 19.71 7.77
C VAL A 173 2.19 21.03 7.92
N ALA A 174 2.22 21.61 9.13
CA ALA A 174 2.98 22.83 9.39
C ALA A 174 4.50 22.62 9.20
N ARG A 175 5.04 21.44 9.60
CA ARG A 175 6.45 21.11 9.38
C ARG A 175 6.77 20.89 7.91
N GLU A 176 5.90 20.20 7.15
CA GLU A 176 6.03 20.05 5.70
C GLU A 176 6.13 21.41 5.02
N ARG A 177 5.21 22.32 5.30
CA ARG A 177 5.20 23.66 4.72
C ARG A 177 6.46 24.44 5.07
N LYS A 178 6.86 24.44 6.34
CA LYS A 178 8.09 25.09 6.80
C LYS A 178 9.34 24.53 6.08
N LEU A 179 9.38 23.23 5.83
CA LEU A 179 10.48 22.62 5.09
C LEU A 179 10.48 23.11 3.63
N LEU A 180 9.30 23.12 2.99
CA LEU A 180 9.17 23.55 1.58
C LEU A 180 9.53 25.02 1.36
N ASP A 181 9.33 25.87 2.37
CA ASP A 181 9.70 27.30 2.35
C ASP A 181 11.18 27.54 2.74
N SER A 182 11.96 26.48 2.99
CA SER A 182 13.35 26.57 3.43
C SER A 182 14.35 26.20 2.31
N PRO A 183 15.62 26.64 2.39
CA PRO A 183 16.68 26.21 1.45
C PRO A 183 16.89 24.69 1.41
N ARG A 184 16.43 23.96 2.43
CA ARG A 184 16.49 22.49 2.45
C ARG A 184 15.66 21.87 1.33
N ALA A 185 14.55 22.49 0.93
CA ALA A 185 13.73 22.01 -0.19
C ALA A 185 14.51 21.97 -1.50
N ASP A 186 15.37 22.97 -1.77
CA ASP A 186 16.20 23.00 -2.99
C ASP A 186 17.23 21.86 -3.00
N VAL A 187 17.80 21.53 -1.84
CA VAL A 187 18.71 20.39 -1.70
C VAL A 187 17.98 19.07 -1.98
N LEU A 188 16.79 18.90 -1.42
CA LEU A 188 16.00 17.69 -1.59
C LEU A 188 15.55 17.49 -3.04
N VAL A 189 15.03 18.54 -3.68
CA VAL A 189 14.58 18.45 -5.08
C VAL A 189 15.76 18.33 -6.04
N GLY A 190 16.92 18.91 -5.71
CA GLY A 190 18.17 18.75 -6.46
C GLY A 190 18.55 17.28 -6.62
N HIS A 191 18.54 16.53 -5.52
CA HIS A 191 18.78 15.08 -5.55
C HIS A 191 17.84 14.33 -6.52
N TRP A 192 16.53 14.65 -6.46
CA TRP A 192 15.56 13.99 -7.34
C TRP A 192 15.72 14.40 -8.80
N ARG A 193 16.13 15.64 -9.07
CA ARG A 193 16.50 16.07 -10.43
C ARG A 193 17.67 15.25 -10.97
N ASP A 194 18.68 15.02 -10.15
CA ASP A 194 19.86 14.22 -10.55
C ASP A 194 19.49 12.76 -10.81
N VAL A 195 18.68 12.15 -9.92
CA VAL A 195 18.20 10.75 -10.09
C VAL A 195 17.41 10.59 -11.38
N CYS A 196 16.52 11.54 -11.68
CA CYS A 196 15.61 11.47 -12.83
C CYS A 196 16.19 12.04 -14.11
N ALA A 197 17.36 12.71 -14.07
CA ALA A 197 17.96 13.38 -15.25
C ALA A 197 18.16 12.41 -16.42
N GLY A 198 17.50 12.68 -17.55
CA GLY A 198 17.58 11.87 -18.76
C GLY A 198 17.01 10.46 -18.65
N ALA A 199 16.32 10.13 -17.55
CA ALA A 199 15.66 8.83 -17.42
C ALA A 199 14.40 8.78 -18.32
N PRO A 200 14.13 7.66 -18.99
CA PRO A 200 12.85 7.43 -19.64
C PRO A 200 11.72 7.48 -18.59
N THR A 201 10.66 8.24 -18.87
CA THR A 201 9.49 8.37 -17.97
C THR A 201 8.39 7.37 -18.30
N LEU A 202 8.58 6.54 -19.31
CA LEU A 202 7.68 5.46 -19.69
C LEU A 202 8.44 4.14 -19.65
N LEU A 203 7.89 3.18 -18.92
CA LEU A 203 8.30 1.78 -18.95
C LEU A 203 7.32 1.03 -19.86
N ASP A 204 7.83 0.48 -20.95
CA ASP A 204 7.03 -0.24 -21.96
C ASP A 204 6.79 -1.69 -21.51
N LEU A 205 5.86 -1.87 -20.59
CA LEU A 205 5.44 -3.19 -20.13
C LEU A 205 4.68 -3.92 -21.25
N PRO A 206 4.88 -5.23 -21.43
CA PRO A 206 4.15 -6.04 -22.42
C PRO A 206 2.69 -6.23 -21.98
N THR A 207 1.85 -5.23 -22.26
CA THR A 207 0.44 -5.23 -21.91
C THR A 207 -0.37 -6.12 -22.86
N ASP A 208 -1.45 -6.76 -22.34
CA ASP A 208 -2.37 -7.57 -23.15
C ASP A 208 -3.33 -6.72 -23.96
N ARG A 209 -3.51 -5.44 -23.59
CA ARG A 209 -4.40 -4.48 -24.24
C ARG A 209 -3.72 -3.13 -24.44
N PRO A 210 -4.11 -2.39 -25.48
CA PRO A 210 -3.64 -1.02 -25.66
C PRO A 210 -4.09 -0.12 -24.51
N ARG A 211 -3.21 0.79 -24.08
CA ARG A 211 -3.50 1.75 -23.02
C ARG A 211 -4.69 2.65 -23.38
N PRO A 212 -5.68 2.78 -22.49
CA PRO A 212 -6.81 3.69 -22.73
C PRO A 212 -6.36 5.15 -22.65
N ALA A 213 -7.05 6.04 -23.39
CA ALA A 213 -6.76 7.47 -23.39
C ALA A 213 -6.99 8.14 -22.00
N ARG A 214 -7.77 7.52 -21.12
CA ARG A 214 -7.99 7.95 -19.73
C ARG A 214 -7.87 6.74 -18.82
N GLN A 215 -7.11 6.88 -17.75
CA GLN A 215 -7.05 5.89 -16.68
C GLN A 215 -8.41 5.79 -15.98
N ARG A 216 -8.91 4.56 -15.81
CA ARG A 216 -10.20 4.28 -15.17
C ARG A 216 -10.06 3.81 -13.74
N PHE A 217 -8.82 3.65 -13.26
CA PHE A 217 -8.49 3.19 -11.92
C PHE A 217 -9.12 1.85 -11.54
N ARG A 218 -9.24 0.94 -12.51
CA ARG A 218 -9.79 -0.40 -12.32
C ARG A 218 -8.67 -1.38 -12.12
N GLY A 219 -8.61 -1.98 -10.94
CA GLY A 219 -7.54 -2.89 -10.59
C GLY A 219 -8.04 -4.28 -10.19
N ALA A 220 -7.12 -5.21 -10.18
CA ALA A 220 -7.24 -6.52 -9.55
C ALA A 220 -5.90 -6.89 -8.93
N SER A 221 -5.85 -7.96 -8.15
CA SER A 221 -4.61 -8.48 -7.56
C SER A 221 -4.50 -9.98 -7.74
N VAL A 222 -3.24 -10.42 -7.90
CA VAL A 222 -2.82 -11.82 -7.77
C VAL A 222 -1.89 -11.87 -6.57
N ASP A 223 -2.29 -12.57 -5.54
CA ASP A 223 -1.49 -12.78 -4.33
C ASP A 223 -0.83 -14.16 -4.37
N ILE A 224 0.43 -14.19 -3.96
CA ILE A 224 1.21 -15.41 -3.80
C ILE A 224 1.90 -15.43 -2.45
N MET A 225 1.89 -16.57 -1.79
CA MET A 225 2.83 -16.86 -0.71
C MET A 225 4.12 -17.38 -1.32
N LEU A 226 5.25 -16.77 -0.99
CA LEU A 226 6.53 -17.30 -1.48
C LEU A 226 6.75 -18.70 -0.93
N PRO A 227 7.21 -19.65 -1.77
CA PRO A 227 7.52 -21.01 -1.33
C PRO A 227 8.56 -21.02 -0.20
N ASP A 228 8.47 -22.03 0.68
CA ASP A 228 9.33 -22.15 1.86
C ASP A 228 10.82 -22.15 1.51
N ASP A 229 11.21 -22.80 0.43
CA ASP A 229 12.59 -22.82 -0.07
C ASP A 229 13.10 -21.41 -0.41
N VAL A 230 12.24 -20.57 -1.01
CA VAL A 230 12.55 -19.18 -1.33
C VAL A 230 12.66 -18.34 -0.05
N VAL A 231 11.72 -18.49 0.88
CA VAL A 231 11.71 -17.75 2.16
C VAL A 231 12.97 -18.10 2.99
N VAL A 232 13.33 -19.38 3.06
CA VAL A 232 14.56 -19.84 3.76
C VAL A 232 15.82 -19.30 3.08
N GLY A 233 15.87 -19.27 1.74
CA GLY A 233 17.01 -18.75 0.97
C GLY A 233 17.15 -17.23 1.02
N LEU A 234 16.07 -16.49 1.29
CA LEU A 234 16.03 -15.04 1.20
C LEU A 234 16.97 -14.33 2.20
N VAL A 235 17.02 -14.80 3.45
CA VAL A 235 17.87 -14.19 4.50
C VAL A 235 19.36 -14.40 4.24
N PRO A 236 19.83 -15.62 3.90
CA PRO A 236 21.21 -15.84 3.49
C PRO A 236 21.62 -15.02 2.26
N ALA A 237 20.79 -15.00 1.20
CA ALA A 237 21.06 -14.23 -0.01
C ALA A 237 21.18 -12.71 0.27
N ALA A 238 20.28 -12.17 1.08
CA ALA A 238 20.36 -10.78 1.50
C ALA A 238 21.62 -10.49 2.33
N ARG A 239 22.00 -11.38 3.23
CA ARG A 239 23.25 -11.25 4.05
C ARG A 239 24.51 -11.28 3.19
N ALA A 240 24.58 -12.17 2.20
CA ALA A 240 25.71 -12.24 1.28
C ALA A 240 25.93 -10.90 0.57
N ASN A 241 24.86 -10.21 0.21
CA ASN A 241 24.86 -8.88 -0.40
C ASN A 241 24.86 -7.72 0.61
N ARG A 242 24.94 -7.97 1.93
CA ARG A 242 24.93 -6.97 3.01
C ARG A 242 23.70 -6.05 2.98
N VAL A 243 22.54 -6.58 2.59
CA VAL A 243 21.27 -5.85 2.53
C VAL A 243 20.19 -6.52 3.38
N THR A 244 19.04 -5.86 3.50
CA THR A 244 17.86 -6.48 4.10
C THR A 244 17.14 -7.37 3.08
N PRO A 245 16.40 -8.41 3.51
CA PRO A 245 15.59 -9.24 2.61
C PRO A 245 14.65 -8.43 1.70
N VAL A 246 14.08 -7.36 2.22
CA VAL A 246 13.19 -6.44 1.48
C VAL A 246 13.92 -5.76 0.32
N ARG A 247 15.17 -5.32 0.51
CA ARG A 247 15.98 -4.71 -0.55
C ARG A 247 16.38 -5.73 -1.62
N HIS A 248 16.63 -6.97 -1.22
CA HIS A 248 16.91 -8.06 -2.14
C HIS A 248 15.69 -8.39 -3.01
N LEU A 249 14.48 -8.47 -2.42
CA LEU A 249 13.22 -8.64 -3.16
C LEU A 249 13.01 -7.53 -4.19
N LEU A 250 13.27 -6.29 -3.82
CA LEU A 250 13.17 -5.15 -4.75
C LEU A 250 14.16 -5.25 -5.91
N ALA A 251 15.39 -5.68 -5.65
CA ALA A 251 16.40 -5.88 -6.70
C ALA A 251 15.97 -6.95 -7.71
N VAL A 252 15.41 -8.07 -7.21
CA VAL A 252 14.89 -9.13 -8.08
C VAL A 252 13.66 -8.64 -8.86
N PHE A 253 12.81 -7.80 -8.26
CA PHE A 253 11.68 -7.21 -8.99
C PHE A 253 12.14 -6.23 -10.08
N GLN A 254 13.16 -5.41 -9.85
CA GLN A 254 13.77 -4.61 -10.93
C GLN A 254 14.33 -5.48 -12.06
N THR A 255 14.97 -6.60 -11.69
CA THR A 255 15.44 -7.60 -12.67
C THR A 255 14.28 -8.18 -13.49
N LEU A 256 13.16 -8.52 -12.86
CA LEU A 256 11.96 -8.99 -13.54
C LEU A 256 11.46 -7.99 -14.58
N LEU A 257 11.36 -6.71 -14.22
CA LEU A 257 10.92 -5.64 -15.10
C LEU A 257 11.88 -5.51 -16.29
N TYR A 258 13.19 -5.47 -16.05
CA TYR A 258 14.20 -5.46 -17.11
C TYR A 258 14.05 -6.64 -18.07
N ARG A 259 13.88 -7.86 -17.55
CA ARG A 259 13.76 -9.09 -18.33
C ARG A 259 12.48 -9.15 -19.20
N HIS A 260 11.43 -8.46 -18.80
CA HIS A 260 10.17 -8.41 -19.55
C HIS A 260 10.11 -7.24 -20.54
N THR A 261 10.76 -6.11 -20.24
CA THR A 261 10.71 -4.91 -21.08
C THR A 261 11.92 -4.76 -22.00
N HIS A 262 13.04 -5.39 -21.64
CA HIS A 262 14.36 -5.19 -22.24
C HIS A 262 14.86 -3.73 -22.16
N GLN A 263 14.17 -2.86 -21.42
CA GLN A 263 14.63 -1.50 -21.17
C GLN A 263 15.77 -1.50 -20.17
N GLN A 264 16.92 -0.98 -20.58
CA GLN A 264 18.13 -0.94 -19.74
C GLN A 264 18.12 0.17 -18.71
N ASP A 265 17.32 1.20 -18.90
CA ASP A 265 17.19 2.37 -18.02
C ASP A 265 15.71 2.72 -17.86
N PHE A 266 15.21 2.74 -16.63
CA PHE A 266 13.81 3.05 -16.31
C PHE A 266 13.65 3.49 -14.88
N LEU A 267 12.50 4.12 -14.58
CA LEU A 267 12.11 4.53 -13.24
C LEU A 267 11.00 3.65 -12.70
N LEU A 268 11.00 3.41 -11.39
CA LEU A 268 9.88 2.85 -10.64
C LEU A 268 9.72 3.61 -9.32
N GLY A 269 8.51 3.60 -8.76
CA GLY A 269 8.23 4.19 -7.46
C GLY A 269 8.44 3.20 -6.33
N CYS A 270 8.93 3.67 -5.19
CA CYS A 270 8.96 2.89 -3.97
C CYS A 270 8.23 3.66 -2.87
N ALA A 271 7.23 3.03 -2.24
CA ALA A 271 6.54 3.63 -1.12
C ALA A 271 7.49 3.87 0.05
N ALA A 272 7.39 5.03 0.64
CA ALA A 272 8.18 5.44 1.78
C ALA A 272 7.34 6.25 2.75
N THR A 273 7.83 6.48 3.94
CA THR A 273 7.18 7.35 4.93
C THR A 273 8.03 8.58 5.16
N SER A 274 7.44 9.75 4.94
CA SER A 274 8.02 11.02 5.37
C SER A 274 7.50 11.38 6.75
N THR A 275 8.36 11.91 7.60
CA THR A 275 7.97 12.37 8.93
C THR A 275 8.35 13.82 9.21
N PHE A 276 9.20 14.45 8.42
CA PHE A 276 9.76 15.78 8.69
C PHE A 276 10.31 15.92 10.12
N GLY A 277 10.86 14.83 10.69
CA GLY A 277 11.24 14.78 12.10
C GLY A 277 10.06 14.80 13.08
N PHE A 278 8.85 14.49 12.62
CA PHE A 278 7.65 14.41 13.44
C PHE A 278 7.52 13.03 14.10
N ASP A 279 7.35 12.99 15.42
CA ASP A 279 6.98 11.76 16.11
C ASP A 279 5.48 11.49 15.93
N ARG A 280 5.15 10.59 14.99
CA ARG A 280 3.78 10.24 14.64
C ARG A 280 3.12 9.23 15.59
N LYS A 281 3.78 8.83 16.67
CA LYS A 281 3.28 7.80 17.59
C LYS A 281 1.88 8.15 18.11
N GLY A 282 0.90 7.29 17.78
CA GLY A 282 -0.50 7.49 18.16
C GLY A 282 -1.26 8.55 17.38
N VAL A 283 -0.65 9.24 16.41
CA VAL A 283 -1.30 10.27 15.58
C VAL A 283 -1.61 9.69 14.21
N PRO A 284 -2.86 9.36 13.88
CA PRO A 284 -3.24 8.86 12.57
C PRO A 284 -3.23 9.99 11.52
N GLY A 285 -2.77 9.66 10.31
CA GLY A 285 -2.68 10.59 9.20
C GLY A 285 -2.18 9.93 7.91
N PHE A 286 -2.04 10.72 6.86
CA PHE A 286 -1.45 10.30 5.59
C PHE A 286 0.03 10.70 5.54
N TYR A 287 0.92 9.78 5.88
CA TYR A 287 2.37 9.97 5.93
C TYR A 287 3.11 9.33 4.76
N THR A 288 2.37 8.63 3.90
CA THR A 288 2.97 7.95 2.74
C THR A 288 3.50 8.99 1.76
N ASN A 289 4.74 8.79 1.36
CA ASN A 289 5.37 9.44 0.23
C ASN A 289 5.90 8.38 -0.72
N THR A 290 6.40 8.78 -1.87
CA THR A 290 6.99 7.89 -2.86
C THR A 290 8.36 8.41 -3.24
N ILE A 291 9.34 7.51 -3.31
CA ILE A 291 10.68 7.83 -3.82
C ILE A 291 10.88 7.17 -5.18
N PRO A 292 11.35 7.92 -6.20
CA PRO A 292 11.77 7.36 -7.47
C PRO A 292 13.05 6.54 -7.28
N LEU A 293 13.08 5.34 -7.87
CA LEU A 293 14.27 4.52 -8.01
C LEU A 293 14.57 4.34 -9.49
N ARG A 294 15.84 4.45 -9.88
CA ARG A 294 16.27 4.27 -11.26
C ARG A 294 16.98 2.95 -11.44
N ALA A 295 16.37 2.05 -12.19
CA ALA A 295 16.98 0.80 -12.57
C ALA A 295 17.86 1.02 -13.79
N ARG A 296 19.10 0.50 -13.72
CA ARG A 296 20.04 0.45 -14.85
C ARG A 296 20.59 -0.96 -14.94
N CYS A 297 20.25 -1.64 -16.01
CA CYS A 297 20.68 -3.01 -16.28
C CYS A 297 21.27 -3.12 -17.66
N ALA A 298 22.32 -3.90 -17.79
CA ALA A 298 22.98 -4.24 -19.06
C ALA A 298 23.13 -5.76 -19.16
N ALA A 299 23.56 -6.27 -20.31
CA ALA A 299 23.72 -7.71 -20.53
C ALA A 299 24.72 -8.39 -19.57
N GLY A 300 25.69 -7.64 -19.04
CA GLY A 300 26.66 -8.14 -18.07
C GLY A 300 26.25 -8.00 -16.60
N THR A 301 25.11 -7.36 -16.30
CA THR A 301 24.68 -7.06 -14.93
C THR A 301 24.34 -8.35 -14.18
N THR A 302 24.83 -8.47 -12.95
CA THR A 302 24.56 -9.59 -12.02
C THR A 302 23.48 -9.24 -11.00
N PHE A 303 22.94 -10.22 -10.25
CA PHE A 303 22.04 -9.94 -9.16
C PHE A 303 22.71 -9.15 -8.02
N SER A 304 24.01 -9.40 -7.77
CA SER A 304 24.81 -8.62 -6.82
C SER A 304 24.86 -7.14 -7.22
N ASP A 305 25.10 -6.83 -8.50
CA ASP A 305 25.14 -5.46 -9.00
C ASP A 305 23.81 -4.74 -8.81
N VAL A 306 22.68 -5.37 -9.19
CA VAL A 306 21.35 -4.78 -9.01
C VAL A 306 21.05 -4.57 -7.52
N THR A 307 21.39 -5.55 -6.69
CA THR A 307 21.16 -5.47 -5.22
C THR A 307 21.96 -4.33 -4.57
N ALA A 308 23.23 -4.17 -4.97
CA ALA A 308 24.08 -3.09 -4.48
C ALA A 308 23.54 -1.71 -4.89
N GLU A 309 23.11 -1.59 -6.16
CA GLU A 309 22.57 -0.34 -6.68
C GLU A 309 21.24 0.04 -6.02
N VAL A 310 20.31 -0.90 -5.86
CA VAL A 310 19.06 -0.71 -5.13
C VAL A 310 19.31 -0.25 -3.69
N ASN A 311 20.27 -0.89 -3.01
CA ASN A 311 20.63 -0.51 -1.66
C ASN A 311 21.16 0.92 -1.57
N ARG A 312 22.06 1.30 -2.49
CA ARG A 312 22.60 2.66 -2.56
C ARG A 312 21.50 3.70 -2.80
N GLN A 313 20.60 3.44 -3.75
CA GLN A 313 19.50 4.35 -4.08
C GLN A 313 18.49 4.47 -2.95
N LEU A 314 18.12 3.37 -2.29
CA LEU A 314 17.20 3.43 -1.15
C LEU A 314 17.79 4.22 0.03
N VAL A 315 19.08 4.05 0.34
CA VAL A 315 19.74 4.83 1.40
C VAL A 315 19.74 6.32 1.05
N ALA A 316 20.13 6.67 -0.18
CA ALA A 316 20.11 8.06 -0.64
C ALA A 316 18.67 8.62 -0.71
N GLY A 317 17.73 7.86 -1.24
CA GLY A 317 16.33 8.26 -1.35
C GLY A 317 15.67 8.50 0.01
N MET A 318 15.95 7.67 1.02
CA MET A 318 15.44 7.87 2.38
C MET A 318 15.99 9.14 3.04
N ALA A 319 17.22 9.56 2.71
CA ALA A 319 17.77 10.83 3.17
C ALA A 319 17.08 12.06 2.53
N HIS A 320 16.34 11.85 1.44
CA HIS A 320 15.65 12.89 0.65
C HIS A 320 14.13 12.66 0.60
N VAL A 321 13.60 11.75 1.41
CA VAL A 321 12.18 11.34 1.41
C VAL A 321 11.22 12.47 1.78
N ASP A 322 11.71 13.50 2.46
CA ASP A 322 10.89 14.61 2.91
C ASP A 322 10.48 15.59 1.79
N TYR A 323 10.97 15.43 0.55
CA TYR A 323 10.39 16.15 -0.57
C TYR A 323 9.14 15.44 -1.08
N PRO A 324 7.94 16.08 -1.08
CA PRO A 324 6.70 15.41 -1.49
C PRO A 324 6.74 15.02 -2.97
N PHE A 325 6.49 13.74 -3.25
CA PHE A 325 6.47 13.18 -4.60
C PHE A 325 5.52 13.94 -5.55
N ALA A 326 4.36 14.36 -5.05
CA ALA A 326 3.36 15.06 -5.85
C ALA A 326 3.87 16.36 -6.49
N LEU A 327 4.95 16.96 -5.96
CA LEU A 327 5.61 18.14 -6.53
C LEU A 327 6.66 17.79 -7.59
N LEU A 328 7.16 16.55 -7.62
CA LEU A 328 8.26 16.17 -8.51
C LEU A 328 7.94 16.35 -10.00
N PRO A 329 6.79 15.92 -10.54
CA PRO A 329 6.51 16.09 -11.97
C PRO A 329 6.61 17.55 -12.42
N LYS A 330 6.11 18.48 -11.60
CA LYS A 330 6.23 19.93 -11.86
C LYS A 330 7.67 20.41 -11.73
N ALA A 331 8.39 20.00 -10.68
CA ALA A 331 9.78 20.39 -10.44
C ALA A 331 10.75 19.87 -11.51
N LEU A 332 10.40 18.76 -12.17
CA LEU A 332 11.15 18.15 -13.28
C LEU A 332 10.68 18.66 -14.65
N GLY A 333 9.65 19.49 -14.74
CA GLY A 333 9.11 19.97 -16.00
C GLY A 333 8.50 18.89 -16.89
N LEU A 334 7.99 17.80 -16.30
CA LEU A 334 7.47 16.66 -17.04
C LEU A 334 6.13 16.98 -17.72
N PRO A 335 5.96 16.56 -18.99
CA PRO A 335 4.68 16.69 -19.66
C PRO A 335 3.64 15.75 -19.03
N ARG A 336 2.38 16.18 -19.03
CA ARG A 336 1.27 15.29 -18.67
C ARG A 336 0.89 14.46 -19.88
N LEU A 337 1.09 13.16 -19.79
CA LEU A 337 0.65 12.20 -20.80
C LEU A 337 -0.73 11.66 -20.41
N PRO A 338 -1.72 11.66 -21.32
CA PRO A 338 -3.04 11.09 -21.02
C PRO A 338 -2.96 9.62 -20.61
N GLY A 339 -3.73 9.23 -19.59
CA GLY A 339 -3.81 7.85 -19.15
C GLY A 339 -2.53 7.24 -18.55
N THR A 340 -1.53 8.07 -18.21
CA THR A 340 -0.23 7.59 -17.74
C THR A 340 0.24 8.37 -16.53
N SER A 341 0.76 7.68 -15.51
CA SER A 341 1.46 8.32 -14.39
C SER A 341 2.72 9.03 -14.90
N PRO A 342 2.98 10.29 -14.50
CA PRO A 342 3.93 11.15 -15.22
C PRO A 342 5.40 10.77 -15.08
N LEU A 343 5.79 9.99 -14.07
CA LEU A 343 7.21 9.70 -13.80
C LEU A 343 7.54 8.21 -13.94
N PHE A 344 6.65 7.35 -13.49
CA PHE A 344 6.76 5.88 -13.58
C PHE A 344 5.38 5.24 -13.54
N GLN A 345 5.29 4.00 -14.06
CA GLN A 345 4.04 3.24 -14.15
C GLN A 345 4.04 2.02 -13.22
N VAL A 346 5.18 1.74 -12.60
CA VAL A 346 5.35 0.62 -11.68
C VAL A 346 5.69 1.12 -10.29
N MET A 347 5.04 0.52 -9.29
CA MET A 347 5.20 0.86 -7.88
C MET A 347 5.62 -0.36 -7.07
N VAL A 348 6.37 -0.13 -6.01
CA VAL A 348 6.66 -1.14 -5.00
C VAL A 348 6.28 -0.60 -3.63
N SER A 349 5.52 -1.40 -2.87
CA SER A 349 5.20 -1.15 -1.47
C SER A 349 5.69 -2.31 -0.62
N MET A 350 6.27 -2.01 0.54
CA MET A 350 6.87 -3.04 1.38
C MET A 350 6.51 -2.81 2.84
N VAL A 351 5.86 -3.80 3.44
CA VAL A 351 5.52 -3.84 4.86
C VAL A 351 6.30 -4.96 5.53
N SER A 352 7.05 -4.63 6.55
CA SER A 352 7.76 -5.62 7.37
C SER A 352 7.22 -5.59 8.79
N VAL A 353 6.70 -6.71 9.25
CA VAL A 353 6.12 -6.85 10.58
C VAL A 353 7.09 -7.60 11.48
N GLY A 354 7.45 -6.98 12.61
CA GLY A 354 8.35 -7.56 13.61
C GLY A 354 7.70 -8.66 14.45
N ARG A 355 8.42 -9.12 15.49
CA ARG A 355 7.99 -10.22 16.38
C ARG A 355 6.91 -9.86 17.41
N ALA A 356 6.51 -8.60 17.49
CA ALA A 356 5.47 -8.19 18.44
C ALA A 356 4.10 -8.67 17.94
N LYS A 357 3.38 -9.45 18.75
CA LYS A 357 1.96 -9.76 18.49
C LYS A 357 1.19 -8.45 18.45
N SER A 358 0.83 -8.03 17.26
CA SER A 358 0.09 -6.79 17.02
C SER A 358 -0.92 -7.00 15.91
N LEU A 359 -1.91 -6.14 15.82
CA LEU A 359 -2.85 -6.15 14.70
C LEU A 359 -2.13 -6.03 13.34
N MET A 360 -0.95 -5.41 13.28
CA MET A 360 -0.12 -5.40 12.06
C MET A 360 0.30 -6.81 11.62
N GLU A 361 0.54 -7.74 12.56
CA GLU A 361 0.86 -9.13 12.22
C GLU A 361 -0.32 -9.82 11.52
N MET A 362 -1.54 -9.54 11.97
CA MET A 362 -2.75 -10.02 11.33
C MET A 362 -2.94 -9.41 9.93
N ALA A 363 -2.69 -8.10 9.76
CA ALA A 363 -2.74 -7.46 8.44
C ALA A 363 -1.72 -8.10 7.47
N ALA A 364 -0.60 -8.58 7.98
CA ALA A 364 0.47 -9.22 7.23
C ALA A 364 0.25 -10.73 7.02
N GLY A 365 -0.52 -11.40 7.86
CA GLY A 365 -0.61 -12.86 7.96
C GLY A 365 -1.28 -13.56 6.77
N GLY A 366 -1.84 -12.81 5.83
CA GLY A 366 -2.54 -13.39 4.69
C GLY A 366 -3.95 -13.90 5.02
N HIS A 367 -4.59 -14.51 4.03
CA HIS A 367 -5.95 -15.03 4.18
C HIS A 367 -6.00 -16.16 5.22
N GLY A 368 -6.96 -16.08 6.16
CA GLY A 368 -7.16 -17.09 7.21
C GLY A 368 -6.17 -17.05 8.38
N PHE A 369 -5.30 -16.03 8.47
CA PHE A 369 -4.48 -15.83 9.69
C PHE A 369 -5.38 -15.53 10.88
N GLU A 370 -5.15 -16.21 12.00
CA GLU A 370 -5.98 -16.12 13.22
C GLU A 370 -5.16 -15.61 14.40
N MET A 371 -5.79 -14.81 15.25
CA MET A 371 -5.22 -14.36 16.52
C MET A 371 -6.30 -14.00 17.54
N ASP A 372 -5.96 -14.11 18.83
CA ASP A 372 -6.71 -13.45 19.91
C ASP A 372 -6.16 -12.04 20.10
N TYR A 373 -7.07 -11.06 20.07
CA TYR A 373 -6.77 -9.67 20.38
C TYR A 373 -7.92 -9.05 21.16
N ALA A 374 -7.61 -8.47 22.30
CA ALA A 374 -8.60 -7.82 23.19
C ALA A 374 -9.77 -8.74 23.59
N GLY A 375 -9.53 -10.06 23.72
CA GLY A 375 -10.55 -11.07 24.03
C GLY A 375 -11.47 -11.40 22.85
N LEU A 376 -11.14 -10.97 21.66
CA LEU A 376 -11.80 -11.34 20.42
C LEU A 376 -10.93 -12.31 19.62
N TRP A 377 -11.48 -13.45 19.23
CA TRP A 377 -10.87 -14.35 18.28
C TRP A 377 -11.12 -13.82 16.87
N LEU A 378 -10.05 -13.39 16.22
CA LEU A 378 -10.08 -12.70 14.92
C LEU A 378 -9.40 -13.53 13.85
N SER A 379 -9.94 -13.48 12.63
CA SER A 379 -9.21 -13.97 11.44
C SER A 379 -9.27 -12.98 10.29
N THR A 380 -8.29 -13.04 9.37
CA THR A 380 -8.28 -12.16 8.20
C THR A 380 -9.29 -12.61 7.16
N ILE A 381 -10.02 -11.66 6.58
CA ILE A 381 -10.82 -11.86 5.37
C ILE A 381 -10.04 -11.35 4.17
N GLY A 382 -9.70 -12.24 3.24
CA GLY A 382 -9.03 -11.86 1.99
C GLY A 382 -10.01 -11.17 1.06
N VAL A 383 -9.85 -9.87 0.87
CA VAL A 383 -10.50 -9.12 -0.19
C VAL A 383 -9.42 -8.56 -1.09
N GLY A 384 -9.45 -8.87 -2.39
CA GLY A 384 -8.56 -8.25 -3.35
C GLY A 384 -8.78 -6.73 -3.31
N GLN A 385 -7.74 -5.95 -3.03
CA GLN A 385 -7.84 -4.50 -3.14
C GLN A 385 -7.92 -4.12 -4.62
N GLN A 386 -8.85 -3.25 -4.97
CA GLN A 386 -9.08 -2.80 -6.34
C GLN A 386 -8.23 -1.58 -6.66
N GLU A 387 -6.92 -1.69 -6.52
CA GLU A 387 -6.01 -0.59 -6.79
C GLU A 387 -5.53 -0.64 -8.25
N GLY A 388 -5.95 0.31 -9.04
CA GLY A 388 -5.47 0.56 -10.41
C GLY A 388 -4.77 1.91 -10.52
N GLN A 389 -4.02 2.30 -9.49
CA GLN A 389 -3.30 3.59 -9.46
C GLN A 389 -2.13 3.61 -10.44
N PHE A 390 -1.46 2.47 -10.58
CA PHE A 390 -0.33 2.22 -11.46
C PHE A 390 -0.65 1.04 -12.37
N ASP A 391 0.12 0.89 -13.42
CA ASP A 391 -0.02 -0.25 -14.34
C ASP A 391 0.23 -1.56 -13.61
N LEU A 392 1.26 -1.56 -12.75
CA LEU A 392 1.65 -2.70 -11.91
C LEU A 392 2.19 -2.21 -10.57
N THR A 393 1.73 -2.81 -9.49
CA THR A 393 2.29 -2.61 -8.14
C THR A 393 2.67 -3.96 -7.55
N LEU A 394 3.88 -4.08 -7.04
CA LEU A 394 4.26 -5.18 -6.17
C LEU A 394 4.16 -4.72 -4.71
N GLU A 395 3.23 -5.31 -3.97
CA GLU A 395 3.19 -5.15 -2.52
C GLU A 395 3.79 -6.39 -1.86
N VAL A 396 4.80 -6.17 -1.03
CA VAL A 396 5.46 -7.23 -0.27
C VAL A 396 5.13 -7.07 1.20
N VAL A 397 4.52 -8.09 1.77
CA VAL A 397 4.26 -8.17 3.20
C VAL A 397 5.07 -9.31 3.79
N ARG A 398 6.02 -8.95 4.67
CA ARG A 398 6.93 -9.89 5.27
C ARG A 398 6.68 -10.01 6.77
N THR A 399 6.42 -11.23 7.24
CA THR A 399 6.41 -11.61 8.66
C THR A 399 7.76 -12.26 9.05
N VAL A 400 7.82 -12.82 10.25
CA VAL A 400 9.01 -13.58 10.71
C VAL A 400 9.20 -14.86 9.90
N SER A 401 8.11 -15.54 9.51
CA SER A 401 8.11 -16.88 8.91
C SER A 401 7.60 -16.96 7.48
N SER A 402 7.02 -15.88 6.97
CA SER A 402 6.38 -15.89 5.65
C SER A 402 6.61 -14.59 4.89
N VAL A 403 6.47 -14.68 3.58
CA VAL A 403 6.47 -13.51 2.69
C VAL A 403 5.32 -13.67 1.71
N ARG A 404 4.39 -12.72 1.73
CA ARG A 404 3.32 -12.58 0.75
C ARG A 404 3.70 -11.50 -0.25
N CYS A 405 3.44 -11.77 -1.52
CA CYS A 405 3.63 -10.83 -2.62
C CYS A 405 2.29 -10.65 -3.33
N ASP A 406 1.75 -9.44 -3.32
CA ASP A 406 0.51 -9.09 -4.00
C ASP A 406 0.87 -8.29 -5.26
N PHE A 407 0.62 -8.87 -6.43
CA PHE A 407 0.77 -8.20 -7.72
C PHE A 407 -0.55 -7.53 -8.06
N LYS A 408 -0.65 -6.22 -7.80
CA LYS A 408 -1.81 -5.40 -8.13
C LYS A 408 -1.61 -4.81 -9.52
N TYR A 409 -2.64 -4.82 -10.36
CA TYR A 409 -2.51 -4.43 -11.76
C TYR A 409 -3.76 -3.74 -12.29
N ASP A 410 -3.58 -2.93 -13.33
CA ASP A 410 -4.67 -2.32 -14.08
C ASP A 410 -5.29 -3.36 -15.05
N ILE A 411 -6.56 -3.72 -14.81
CA ILE A 411 -7.29 -4.70 -15.63
C ILE A 411 -7.60 -4.20 -17.05
N ASP A 412 -7.46 -2.90 -17.29
CA ASP A 412 -7.57 -2.35 -18.64
C ASP A 412 -6.31 -2.60 -19.47
N LEU A 413 -5.18 -3.01 -18.82
CA LEU A 413 -3.91 -3.31 -19.45
C LEU A 413 -3.55 -4.80 -19.45
N PHE A 414 -3.85 -5.52 -18.36
CA PHE A 414 -3.39 -6.88 -18.16
C PHE A 414 -4.52 -7.88 -17.89
N ASP A 415 -4.30 -9.10 -18.34
CA ASP A 415 -5.05 -10.28 -17.93
C ASP A 415 -4.45 -10.91 -16.68
N GLU A 416 -5.28 -11.55 -15.86
CA GLU A 416 -4.83 -12.27 -14.66
C GLU A 416 -3.77 -13.33 -14.99
N ALA A 417 -3.94 -14.05 -16.12
CA ALA A 417 -2.99 -15.08 -16.55
C ALA A 417 -1.59 -14.51 -16.84
N THR A 418 -1.50 -13.29 -17.36
CA THR A 418 -0.21 -12.59 -17.57
C THR A 418 0.44 -12.24 -16.25
N ILE A 419 -0.33 -11.77 -15.27
CA ILE A 419 0.20 -11.43 -13.95
C ILE A 419 0.61 -12.68 -13.17
N ARG A 420 -0.14 -13.79 -13.25
CA ARG A 420 0.27 -15.08 -12.67
C ARG A 420 1.60 -15.56 -13.25
N ARG A 421 1.77 -15.52 -14.58
CA ARG A 421 3.03 -15.85 -15.24
C ARG A 421 4.17 -14.92 -14.77
N LEU A 422 3.91 -13.63 -14.62
CA LEU A 422 4.89 -12.67 -14.10
C LEU A 422 5.31 -13.03 -12.66
N SER A 423 4.37 -13.43 -11.82
CA SER A 423 4.65 -13.87 -10.44
C SER A 423 5.46 -15.15 -10.39
N ASP A 424 5.22 -16.11 -11.30
CA ASP A 424 6.02 -17.34 -11.42
C ASP A 424 7.46 -17.03 -11.84
N HIS A 425 7.64 -16.10 -12.79
CA HIS A 425 8.97 -15.63 -13.20
C HIS A 425 9.71 -14.93 -12.06
N PHE A 426 8.99 -14.16 -11.23
CA PHE A 426 9.57 -13.52 -10.04
C PHE A 426 10.12 -14.55 -9.05
N VAL A 427 9.35 -15.63 -8.76
CA VAL A 427 9.78 -16.72 -7.88
C VAL A 427 11.02 -17.44 -8.44
N ARG A 428 11.09 -17.65 -9.75
CA ARG A 428 12.27 -18.26 -10.41
C ARG A 428 13.52 -17.38 -10.27
N LEU A 429 13.37 -16.08 -10.51
CA LEU A 429 14.47 -15.14 -10.34
C LEU A 429 14.94 -15.05 -8.89
N LEU A 430 14.03 -15.16 -7.90
CA LEU A 430 14.39 -15.24 -6.48
C LEU A 430 15.24 -16.47 -6.17
N ARG A 431 14.86 -17.65 -6.70
CA ARG A 431 15.65 -18.88 -6.54
C ARG A 431 17.03 -18.75 -7.18
N ALA A 432 17.11 -18.21 -8.37
CA ALA A 432 18.38 -18.01 -9.07
C ALA A 432 19.30 -17.03 -8.32
N ALA A 433 18.76 -15.90 -7.89
CA ALA A 433 19.50 -14.89 -7.11
C ALA A 433 20.00 -15.41 -5.76
N ALA A 434 19.26 -16.37 -5.13
CA ALA A 434 19.68 -16.98 -3.90
C ALA A 434 20.75 -18.08 -4.12
N ALA A 435 20.69 -18.79 -5.25
CA ALA A 435 21.63 -19.86 -5.59
C ALA A 435 22.98 -19.32 -6.06
N ASP A 436 22.97 -18.27 -6.88
CA ASP A 436 24.17 -17.63 -7.42
C ASP A 436 23.95 -16.12 -7.59
N PRO A 437 24.32 -15.30 -6.59
CA PRO A 437 24.18 -13.85 -6.66
C PRO A 437 25.01 -13.18 -7.77
N ASP A 438 26.08 -13.83 -8.22
CA ASP A 438 26.98 -13.29 -9.27
C ASP A 438 26.60 -13.77 -10.68
N GLN A 439 25.55 -14.59 -10.81
CA GLN A 439 24.96 -14.95 -12.08
C GLN A 439 24.43 -13.70 -12.79
N ARG A 440 24.70 -13.60 -14.12
CA ARG A 440 24.12 -12.51 -14.93
C ARG A 440 22.61 -12.67 -15.01
N VAL A 441 21.92 -11.55 -14.81
CA VAL A 441 20.44 -11.54 -14.77
C VAL A 441 19.80 -11.99 -16.09
N VAL A 442 20.51 -11.89 -17.22
CA VAL A 442 20.02 -12.32 -18.52
C VAL A 442 20.11 -13.83 -18.74
N ASP A 443 20.98 -14.54 -18.03
CA ASP A 443 21.22 -15.96 -18.23
C ASP A 443 20.19 -16.87 -17.53
N VAL A 444 19.36 -16.31 -16.65
CA VAL A 444 18.31 -17.08 -15.95
C VAL A 444 17.16 -17.38 -16.90
N PRO A 445 16.82 -18.65 -17.18
CA PRO A 445 15.63 -18.97 -17.97
C PRO A 445 14.36 -18.61 -17.20
N LEU A 446 13.49 -17.76 -17.77
CA LEU A 446 12.22 -17.39 -17.17
C LEU A 446 11.15 -18.47 -17.37
N THR A 447 11.19 -19.19 -18.49
CA THR A 447 10.21 -20.23 -18.84
C THR A 447 10.67 -21.62 -18.39
N ASP A 448 9.72 -22.46 -17.95
CA ASP A 448 9.97 -23.89 -17.78
C ASP A 448 9.82 -24.65 -19.11
N GLU A 449 10.16 -25.96 -19.07
CA GLU A 449 10.07 -26.81 -20.26
C GLU A 449 8.64 -26.87 -20.82
N SER A 450 7.61 -26.88 -19.97
CA SER A 450 6.21 -26.95 -20.40
C SER A 450 5.75 -25.66 -21.05
N GLU A 451 6.13 -24.51 -20.48
CA GLU A 451 5.85 -23.19 -21.04
C GLU A 451 6.62 -22.97 -22.34
N ARG A 452 7.89 -23.37 -22.38
CA ARG A 452 8.71 -23.34 -23.60
C ARG A 452 8.11 -24.20 -24.70
N ALA A 453 7.63 -25.39 -24.38
CA ALA A 453 6.96 -26.28 -25.32
C ALA A 453 5.67 -25.66 -25.87
N ARG A 454 4.85 -25.01 -25.04
CA ARG A 454 3.65 -24.29 -25.45
C ARG A 454 3.97 -23.12 -26.38
N LEU A 455 4.99 -22.32 -26.05
CA LEU A 455 5.43 -21.21 -26.89
C LEU A 455 5.95 -21.67 -28.25
N LEU A 456 6.71 -22.78 -28.28
CA LEU A 456 7.19 -23.38 -29.51
C LEU A 456 6.05 -23.95 -30.36
N ALA A 457 5.07 -24.61 -29.74
CA ALA A 457 3.88 -25.13 -30.42
C ALA A 457 3.08 -24.00 -31.05
N PHE A 458 2.88 -22.90 -30.31
CA PHE A 458 2.20 -21.72 -30.83
C PHE A 458 2.97 -21.06 -32.00
N ALA A 459 4.29 -20.93 -31.88
CA ALA A 459 5.14 -20.33 -32.93
C ALA A 459 5.23 -21.20 -34.20
N THR A 460 5.03 -22.52 -34.07
CA THR A 460 5.08 -23.49 -35.20
C THR A 460 3.70 -23.83 -35.77
N GLY A 461 2.61 -23.21 -35.23
CA GLY A 461 1.26 -23.46 -35.71
C GLY A 461 0.73 -24.88 -35.43
N ARG A 462 1.25 -25.56 -34.41
CA ARG A 462 0.84 -26.90 -33.97
C ARG A 462 0.04 -26.86 -32.69
#